data_66392a47f21d48bde3d1a612e3373d0f
#
_entry.id   66392a47f21d48bde3d1a612e3373d0f
#
_cell.length_a   1.000
_cell.length_b   1.000
_cell.length_c   1.000
_cell.angle_alpha   90.00
_cell.angle_beta   90.00
_cell.angle_gamma   90.00
#
_symmetry.space_group_name_H-M   'P 1'
#
loop_
_entity.id
_entity.type
_entity.pdbx_description
1 polymer ?
#
loop_
_entity_poly.entity_id
_entity_poly.type
_entity_poly.pdbx_seq_one_letter_code
_entity_poly.pdbx_strand_id
1 'polypeptide(L)'
;MDSNIKKRILTSILLIFLLIGMFYYTYIMIVSLIIIAIISWIEFYTLISKILKKNIIRDRFFRFIYKTLSLFYLSGLIYLIFVIESEYFNLKIYLIYSVLVAIMSDIGGLVFGKIFKGKKLTKISPNKTISGSIGSFIFSTMLIPFFYQGQIDQTLLNFFFNNSYYIFNLTIGRFINFFLKT
;
A
#
# COMPACT_ATOMS: atom_id res chain seq x y z
N MET A 1 -31.64 5.40 4.67
CA MET A 1 -30.18 5.17 4.52
C MET A 1 -29.95 3.68 4.68
N ASP A 2 -29.46 3.01 3.62
CA ASP A 2 -29.32 1.56 3.58
C ASP A 2 -28.47 1.03 4.73
N SER A 3 -28.89 -0.11 5.31
CA SER A 3 -28.20 -0.75 6.44
C SER A 3 -26.70 -1.02 6.12
N ASN A 4 -26.38 -1.26 4.87
CA ASN A 4 -25.00 -1.45 4.38
C ASN A 4 -24.16 -0.17 4.44
N ILE A 5 -24.76 1.00 4.21
CA ILE A 5 -24.04 2.29 4.29
C ILE A 5 -23.75 2.62 5.75
N LYS A 6 -24.71 2.40 6.65
CA LYS A 6 -24.49 2.61 8.10
C LYS A 6 -23.35 1.75 8.64
N LYS A 7 -23.31 0.46 8.27
CA LYS A 7 -22.23 -0.46 8.67
C LYS A 7 -20.85 0.02 8.16
N ARG A 8 -20.77 0.45 6.91
CA ARG A 8 -19.51 0.98 6.32
C ARG A 8 -19.04 2.26 7.01
N ILE A 9 -19.95 3.18 7.33
CA ILE A 9 -19.61 4.41 8.07
C ILE A 9 -19.10 4.05 9.46
N LEU A 10 -19.79 3.16 10.17
CA LEU A 10 -19.39 2.72 11.51
C LEU A 10 -18.01 2.08 11.51
N THR A 11 -17.73 1.16 10.56
CA THR A 11 -16.41 0.52 10.44
C THR A 11 -15.32 1.53 10.10
N SER A 12 -15.59 2.52 9.24
CA SER A 12 -14.62 3.56 8.90
C SER A 12 -14.29 4.44 10.11
N ILE A 13 -15.28 4.82 10.91
CA ILE A 13 -15.07 5.59 12.13
C ILE A 13 -14.23 4.78 13.12
N LEU A 14 -14.56 3.50 13.32
CA LEU A 14 -13.83 2.62 14.23
C LEU A 14 -12.36 2.45 13.79
N LEU A 15 -12.10 2.32 12.48
CA LEU A 15 -10.75 2.25 11.94
C LEU A 15 -9.96 3.54 12.14
N ILE A 16 -10.60 4.71 12.02
CA ILE A 16 -9.97 6.00 12.30
C ILE A 16 -9.58 6.09 13.78
N PHE A 17 -10.47 5.70 14.70
CA PHE A 17 -10.14 5.67 16.13
C PHE A 17 -9.01 4.69 16.45
N LEU A 18 -8.99 3.52 15.81
CA LEU A 18 -7.90 2.56 15.94
C LEU A 18 -6.58 3.18 15.46
N LEU A 19 -6.58 3.87 14.33
CA LEU A 19 -5.38 4.50 13.76
C LEU A 19 -4.86 5.61 14.70
N ILE A 20 -5.75 6.42 15.26
CA ILE A 20 -5.38 7.43 16.27
C ILE A 20 -4.82 6.74 17.51
N GLY A 21 -5.45 5.66 17.99
CA GLY A 21 -4.96 4.88 19.13
C GLY A 21 -3.57 4.28 18.90
N MET A 22 -3.31 3.73 17.69
CA MET A 22 -1.99 3.23 17.29
C MET A 22 -0.92 4.31 17.30
N PHE A 23 -1.32 5.55 17.00
CA PHE A 23 -0.40 6.68 17.00
C PHE A 23 0.05 7.09 18.41
N TYR A 24 -0.89 7.14 19.36
CA TYR A 24 -0.61 7.57 20.72
C TYR A 24 -0.07 6.46 21.63
N TYR A 25 -0.45 5.20 21.39
CA TYR A 25 -0.15 4.08 22.26
C TYR A 25 0.60 2.98 21.51
N THR A 26 1.89 2.83 21.80
CA THR A 26 2.76 1.81 21.19
C THR A 26 2.22 0.38 21.35
N TYR A 27 1.60 0.06 22.51
CA TYR A 27 0.99 -1.27 22.72
C TYR A 27 -0.17 -1.54 21.74
N ILE A 28 -1.04 -0.55 21.51
CA ILE A 28 -2.16 -0.68 20.56
C ILE A 28 -1.60 -0.89 19.15
N MET A 29 -0.55 -0.17 18.80
CA MET A 29 0.13 -0.31 17.51
C MET A 29 0.68 -1.72 17.32
N ILE A 30 1.45 -2.25 18.28
CA ILE A 30 2.06 -3.57 18.18
C ILE A 30 0.98 -4.67 18.05
N VAL A 31 -0.03 -4.64 18.93
CA VAL A 31 -1.11 -5.63 18.90
C VAL A 31 -1.88 -5.57 17.58
N SER A 32 -2.20 -4.38 17.10
CA SER A 32 -2.90 -4.20 15.82
C SER A 32 -2.08 -4.70 14.64
N LEU A 33 -0.77 -4.42 14.60
CA LEU A 33 0.13 -4.90 13.54
C LEU A 33 0.23 -6.42 13.52
N ILE A 34 0.31 -7.06 14.70
CA ILE A 34 0.33 -8.53 14.80
C ILE A 34 -0.97 -9.11 14.25
N ILE A 35 -2.13 -8.56 14.63
CA ILE A 35 -3.43 -9.03 14.15
C ILE A 35 -3.54 -8.87 12.63
N ILE A 36 -3.16 -7.70 12.09
CA ILE A 36 -3.18 -7.43 10.65
C ILE A 36 -2.25 -8.39 9.91
N ALA A 37 -1.05 -8.65 10.43
CA ALA A 37 -0.11 -9.58 9.82
C ALA A 37 -0.62 -11.01 9.79
N ILE A 38 -1.25 -11.48 10.88
CA ILE A 38 -1.86 -12.83 10.93
C ILE A 38 -2.98 -12.94 9.88
N ILE A 39 -3.89 -11.97 9.81
CA ILE A 39 -4.98 -11.96 8.83
C ILE A 39 -4.42 -11.93 7.41
N SER A 40 -3.46 -11.05 7.12
CA SER A 40 -2.81 -10.93 5.81
C SER A 40 -2.10 -12.23 5.41
N TRP A 41 -1.46 -12.89 6.37
CA TRP A 41 -0.80 -14.16 6.10
C TRP A 41 -1.80 -15.28 5.79
N ILE A 42 -2.93 -15.36 6.51
CA ILE A 42 -4.01 -16.32 6.23
C ILE A 42 -4.59 -16.09 4.83
N GLU A 43 -4.87 -14.85 4.45
CA GLU A 43 -5.38 -14.50 3.13
C GLU A 43 -4.38 -14.89 2.04
N PHE A 44 -3.11 -14.53 2.21
CA PHE A 44 -2.06 -14.89 1.26
C PHE A 44 -1.89 -16.41 1.15
N TYR A 45 -1.94 -17.13 2.26
CA TYR A 45 -1.91 -18.59 2.29
C TYR A 45 -3.03 -19.21 1.45
N THR A 46 -4.26 -18.68 1.58
CA THR A 46 -5.41 -19.17 0.80
C THR A 46 -5.28 -18.84 -0.68
N LEU A 47 -4.76 -17.65 -1.03
CA LEU A 47 -4.50 -17.23 -2.42
C LEU A 47 -3.47 -18.14 -3.09
N ILE A 48 -2.33 -18.38 -2.49
CA ILE A 48 -1.29 -19.26 -3.02
C ILE A 48 -1.82 -20.69 -3.21
N SER A 49 -2.61 -21.17 -2.26
CA SER A 49 -3.22 -22.51 -2.36
C SER A 49 -4.25 -22.61 -3.50
N LYS A 50 -4.91 -21.51 -3.86
CA LYS A 50 -5.82 -21.45 -5.01
C LYS A 50 -5.09 -21.38 -6.36
N ILE A 51 -3.98 -20.63 -6.42
CA ILE A 51 -3.21 -20.45 -7.67
C ILE A 51 -2.45 -21.74 -8.02
N LEU A 52 -1.77 -22.32 -7.05
CA LEU A 52 -0.97 -23.53 -7.21
C LEU A 52 -1.79 -24.78 -6.84
N LYS A 53 -2.89 -25.03 -7.55
CA LYS A 53 -3.82 -26.14 -7.25
C LYS A 53 -3.30 -27.53 -7.64
N LYS A 54 -2.40 -27.64 -8.63
CA LYS A 54 -1.91 -28.92 -9.14
C LYS A 54 -1.08 -29.63 -8.07
N ASN A 55 -1.36 -30.91 -7.87
CA ASN A 55 -0.65 -31.77 -6.90
C ASN A 55 0.72 -32.25 -7.42
N ILE A 56 1.33 -31.54 -8.35
CA ILE A 56 2.66 -31.82 -8.86
C ILE A 56 3.67 -31.43 -7.76
N ILE A 57 4.75 -32.20 -7.61
CA ILE A 57 5.82 -31.98 -6.61
C ILE A 57 6.36 -30.55 -6.69
N ARG A 58 6.52 -30.03 -7.92
CA ARG A 58 6.95 -28.66 -8.18
C ARG A 58 6.02 -27.60 -7.56
N ASP A 59 4.70 -27.75 -7.71
CA ASP A 59 3.73 -26.78 -7.19
C ASP A 59 3.66 -26.83 -5.66
N ARG A 60 3.90 -28.01 -5.07
CA ARG A 60 3.98 -28.17 -3.61
C ARG A 60 5.22 -27.45 -3.04
N PHE A 61 6.34 -27.57 -3.73
CA PHE A 61 7.59 -26.90 -3.36
C PHE A 61 7.46 -25.37 -3.45
N PHE A 62 6.91 -24.84 -4.55
CA PHE A 62 6.67 -23.41 -4.69
C PHE A 62 5.66 -22.88 -3.67
N ARG A 63 4.59 -23.61 -3.37
CA ARG A 63 3.67 -23.23 -2.29
C ARG A 63 4.38 -23.08 -0.96
N PHE A 64 5.24 -24.00 -0.61
CA PHE A 64 6.02 -23.93 0.63
C PHE A 64 6.91 -22.69 0.65
N ILE A 65 7.69 -22.46 -0.42
CA ILE A 65 8.59 -21.30 -0.53
C ILE A 65 7.81 -20.00 -0.39
N TYR A 66 6.73 -19.78 -1.15
CA TYR A 66 5.98 -18.53 -1.09
C TYR A 66 5.33 -18.29 0.27
N LYS A 67 4.85 -19.33 0.93
CA LYS A 67 4.27 -19.22 2.28
C LYS A 67 5.33 -18.86 3.32
N THR A 68 6.50 -19.48 3.27
CA THR A 68 7.61 -19.17 4.16
C THR A 68 8.15 -17.77 3.92
N LEU A 69 8.34 -17.39 2.64
CA LEU A 69 8.81 -16.05 2.26
C LEU A 69 7.85 -14.96 2.75
N SER A 70 6.53 -15.17 2.60
CA SER A 70 5.53 -14.21 3.07
C SER A 70 5.55 -14.03 4.59
N LEU A 71 5.79 -15.10 5.34
CA LEU A 71 5.91 -15.04 6.79
C LEU A 71 7.15 -14.25 7.20
N PHE A 72 8.30 -14.51 6.56
CA PHE A 72 9.52 -13.75 6.77
C PHE A 72 9.34 -12.25 6.47
N TYR A 73 8.69 -11.95 5.35
CA TYR A 73 8.41 -10.56 4.96
C TYR A 73 7.54 -9.84 5.99
N LEU A 74 6.44 -10.45 6.43
CA LEU A 74 5.53 -9.85 7.41
C LEU A 74 6.19 -9.70 8.78
N SER A 75 6.94 -10.71 9.25
CA SER A 75 7.66 -10.61 10.52
C SER A 75 8.76 -9.54 10.48
N GLY A 76 9.47 -9.43 9.35
CA GLY A 76 10.48 -8.40 9.14
C GLY A 76 9.88 -6.98 9.12
N LEU A 77 8.70 -6.80 8.53
CA LEU A 77 7.97 -5.53 8.56
C LEU A 77 7.57 -5.13 9.99
N ILE A 78 7.00 -6.08 10.77
CA ILE A 78 6.64 -5.80 12.17
C ILE A 78 7.87 -5.41 12.97
N TYR A 79 8.96 -6.16 12.81
CA TYR A 79 10.23 -5.88 13.48
C TYR A 79 10.77 -4.49 13.13
N LEU A 80 10.77 -4.13 11.85
CA LEU A 80 11.22 -2.81 11.38
C LEU A 80 10.38 -1.67 11.97
N ILE A 81 9.05 -1.81 11.99
CA ILE A 81 8.16 -0.80 12.59
C ILE A 81 8.42 -0.70 14.09
N PHE A 82 8.62 -1.82 14.78
CA PHE A 82 8.94 -1.84 16.20
C PHE A 82 10.26 -1.12 16.49
N VAL A 83 11.32 -1.36 15.71
CA VAL A 83 12.62 -0.70 15.85
C VAL A 83 12.49 0.82 15.62
N ILE A 84 11.74 1.24 14.60
CA ILE A 84 11.51 2.66 14.34
C ILE A 84 10.79 3.32 15.53
N GLU A 85 9.80 2.66 16.11
CA GLU A 85 9.05 3.20 17.23
C GLU A 85 9.89 3.27 18.52
N SER A 86 10.77 2.28 18.77
CA SER A 86 11.53 2.18 20.02
C SER A 86 12.84 2.96 20.02
N GLU A 87 13.56 2.95 18.89
CA GLU A 87 14.92 3.49 18.83
C GLU A 87 15.01 4.79 18.02
N TYR A 88 14.11 4.97 17.05
CA TYR A 88 14.18 6.10 16.11
C TYR A 88 12.89 6.93 16.12
N PHE A 89 12.57 7.51 17.28
CA PHE A 89 11.35 8.32 17.45
C PHE A 89 11.19 9.40 16.38
N ASN A 90 12.29 10.00 15.92
CA ASN A 90 12.27 11.00 14.84
C ASN A 90 11.79 10.44 13.51
N LEU A 91 11.92 9.12 13.27
CA LEU A 91 11.46 8.46 12.06
C LEU A 91 9.98 8.08 12.11
N LYS A 92 9.32 8.19 13.26
CA LYS A 92 7.89 7.89 13.43
C LYS A 92 7.02 8.70 12.48
N ILE A 93 7.41 9.94 12.19
CA ILE A 93 6.69 10.81 11.25
C ILE A 93 6.64 10.21 9.82
N TYR A 94 7.69 9.49 9.41
CA TYR A 94 7.71 8.84 8.10
C TYR A 94 6.78 7.64 8.02
N LEU A 95 6.57 6.92 9.14
CA LEU A 95 5.55 5.86 9.22
C LEU A 95 4.16 6.44 9.03
N ILE A 96 3.85 7.56 9.69
CA ILE A 96 2.58 8.25 9.54
C ILE A 96 2.40 8.73 8.10
N TYR A 97 3.42 9.35 7.55
CA TYR A 97 3.41 9.81 6.17
C TYR A 97 3.11 8.65 5.20
N SER A 98 3.77 7.49 5.38
CA SER A 98 3.54 6.32 4.52
C SER A 98 2.10 5.80 4.58
N VAL A 99 1.51 5.76 5.78
CA VAL A 99 0.10 5.37 5.97
C VAL A 99 -0.85 6.38 5.30
N LEU A 100 -0.60 7.68 5.49
CA LEU A 100 -1.41 8.72 4.87
C LEU A 100 -1.32 8.71 3.35
N VAL A 101 -0.11 8.48 2.79
CA VAL A 101 0.08 8.32 1.34
C VAL A 101 -0.73 7.14 0.80
N ALA A 102 -0.73 6.00 1.49
CA ALA A 102 -1.54 4.84 1.10
C ALA A 102 -3.04 5.16 1.09
N ILE A 103 -3.55 5.79 2.16
CA ILE A 103 -4.96 6.19 2.27
C ILE A 103 -5.34 7.19 1.17
N MET A 104 -4.53 8.22 0.95
CA MET A 104 -4.79 9.24 -0.07
C MET A 104 -4.71 8.68 -1.49
N SER A 105 -3.77 7.75 -1.74
CA SER A 105 -3.69 7.02 -3.00
C SER A 105 -4.97 6.23 -3.30
N ASP A 106 -5.51 5.53 -2.30
CA ASP A 106 -6.74 4.75 -2.46
C ASP A 106 -7.96 5.66 -2.67
N ILE A 107 -8.08 6.76 -1.92
CA ILE A 107 -9.15 7.74 -2.09
C ILE A 107 -9.07 8.37 -3.48
N GLY A 108 -7.89 8.83 -3.90
CA GLY A 108 -7.67 9.43 -5.21
C GLY A 108 -8.04 8.46 -6.34
N GLY A 109 -7.64 7.20 -6.21
CA GLY A 109 -7.98 6.14 -7.16
C GLY A 109 -9.48 5.89 -7.29
N LEU A 110 -10.18 5.86 -6.17
CA LEU A 110 -11.63 5.67 -6.14
C LEU A 110 -12.39 6.89 -6.70
N VAL A 111 -12.01 8.10 -6.28
CA VAL A 111 -12.69 9.35 -6.68
C VAL A 111 -12.52 9.59 -8.17
N PHE A 112 -11.27 9.63 -8.66
CA PHE A 112 -10.98 9.87 -10.07
C PHE A 112 -11.47 8.73 -10.96
N GLY A 113 -11.35 7.48 -10.51
CA GLY A 113 -11.86 6.33 -11.25
C GLY A 113 -13.37 6.36 -11.47
N LYS A 114 -14.14 6.86 -10.47
CA LYS A 114 -15.60 7.00 -10.57
C LYS A 114 -16.03 8.23 -11.37
N ILE A 115 -15.35 9.37 -11.20
CA ILE A 115 -15.71 10.63 -11.85
C ILE A 115 -15.38 10.57 -13.35
N PHE A 116 -14.15 10.21 -13.68
CA PHE A 116 -13.68 10.26 -15.07
C PHE A 116 -13.92 8.99 -15.88
N LYS A 117 -14.34 7.88 -15.25
CA LYS A 117 -14.70 6.61 -15.91
C LYS A 117 -13.78 6.24 -17.09
N GLY A 118 -12.46 6.37 -16.92
CA GLY A 118 -11.47 6.16 -17.97
C GLY A 118 -11.36 4.70 -18.43
N LYS A 119 -10.52 4.45 -19.45
CA LYS A 119 -10.21 3.11 -19.95
C LYS A 119 -9.71 2.24 -18.81
N LYS A 120 -10.06 0.95 -18.86
CA LYS A 120 -9.59 -0.05 -17.88
C LYS A 120 -8.07 -0.18 -17.94
N LEU A 121 -7.40 -0.22 -16.80
CA LEU A 121 -5.95 -0.27 -16.71
C LEU A 121 -5.40 -1.61 -17.22
N THR A 122 -6.04 -2.72 -16.81
CA THR A 122 -5.62 -4.07 -17.20
C THR A 122 -6.82 -4.99 -17.37
N LYS A 123 -6.65 -6.06 -18.18
CA LYS A 123 -7.67 -7.12 -18.32
C LYS A 123 -7.84 -7.94 -17.04
N ILE A 124 -6.79 -8.01 -16.21
CA ILE A 124 -6.76 -8.80 -14.96
C ILE A 124 -7.58 -8.10 -13.85
N SER A 125 -7.57 -6.76 -13.82
CA SER A 125 -8.31 -5.99 -12.82
C SER A 125 -9.29 -5.02 -13.49
N PRO A 126 -10.49 -5.49 -13.87
CA PRO A 126 -11.45 -4.71 -14.68
C PRO A 126 -12.03 -3.50 -13.96
N ASN A 127 -11.87 -3.41 -12.64
CA ASN A 127 -12.36 -2.30 -11.83
C ASN A 127 -11.36 -1.13 -11.72
N LYS A 128 -10.10 -1.33 -12.11
CA LYS A 128 -9.09 -0.27 -12.10
C LYS A 128 -9.06 0.48 -13.44
N THR A 129 -9.10 1.81 -13.37
CA THR A 129 -9.08 2.71 -14.53
C THR A 129 -7.77 3.49 -14.58
N ILE A 130 -7.37 3.95 -15.78
CA ILE A 130 -6.19 4.80 -15.96
C ILE A 130 -6.39 6.13 -15.21
N SER A 131 -7.59 6.71 -15.30
CA SER A 131 -7.94 7.93 -14.54
C SER A 131 -7.82 7.73 -13.04
N GLY A 132 -8.21 6.56 -12.52
CA GLY A 132 -8.00 6.21 -11.11
C GLY A 132 -6.54 6.17 -10.71
N SER A 133 -5.66 5.61 -11.55
CA SER A 133 -4.21 5.59 -11.26
C SER A 133 -3.60 7.00 -11.24
N ILE A 134 -4.02 7.87 -12.15
CA ILE A 134 -3.61 9.28 -12.15
C ILE A 134 -4.12 9.98 -10.87
N GLY A 135 -5.37 9.74 -10.49
CA GLY A 135 -5.94 10.27 -9.25
C GLY A 135 -5.20 9.81 -8.00
N SER A 136 -4.83 8.53 -7.93
CA SER A 136 -3.99 8.00 -6.84
C SER A 136 -2.68 8.76 -6.72
N PHE A 137 -2.01 9.00 -7.83
CA PHE A 137 -0.74 9.71 -7.87
C PHE A 137 -0.90 11.18 -7.43
N ILE A 138 -1.90 11.88 -7.96
CA ILE A 138 -2.15 13.29 -7.61
C ILE A 138 -2.45 13.43 -6.11
N PHE A 139 -3.33 12.59 -5.55
CA PHE A 139 -3.71 12.67 -4.14
C PHE A 139 -2.57 12.32 -3.21
N SER A 140 -1.75 11.33 -3.54
CA SER A 140 -0.58 10.99 -2.73
C SER A 140 0.48 12.09 -2.74
N THR A 141 0.71 12.75 -3.88
CA THR A 141 1.67 13.86 -3.98
C THR A 141 1.19 15.14 -3.30
N MET A 142 -0.13 15.35 -3.13
CA MET A 142 -0.67 16.49 -2.37
C MET A 142 -0.25 16.50 -0.89
N LEU A 143 0.17 15.38 -0.34
CA LEU A 143 0.66 15.30 1.04
C LEU A 143 2.08 15.86 1.21
N ILE A 144 2.87 15.92 0.15
CA ILE A 144 4.28 16.35 0.22
C ILE A 144 4.44 17.73 0.88
N PRO A 145 3.69 18.79 0.50
CA PRO A 145 3.85 20.12 1.09
C PRO A 145 3.58 20.16 2.60
N PHE A 146 2.67 19.32 3.10
CA PHE A 146 2.32 19.30 4.53
C PHE A 146 3.44 18.73 5.39
N PHE A 147 4.24 17.82 4.85
CA PHE A 147 5.37 17.21 5.56
C PHE A 147 6.71 17.87 5.24
N TYR A 148 6.74 18.75 4.23
CA TYR A 148 7.95 19.49 3.82
C TYR A 148 8.35 20.60 4.79
N GLN A 149 7.38 21.22 5.49
CA GLN A 149 7.61 22.46 6.27
C GLN A 149 8.45 22.33 7.54
N GLY A 150 9.22 21.26 7.70
CA GLY A 150 10.14 21.27 8.82
C GLY A 150 10.83 19.97 9.21
N GLN A 151 10.53 18.84 8.60
CA GLN A 151 11.05 17.55 9.10
C GLN A 151 11.57 16.58 8.04
N ILE A 152 11.37 16.86 6.76
CA ILE A 152 11.93 16.03 5.70
C ILE A 152 13.21 16.70 5.22
N ASP A 153 14.33 15.99 5.39
CA ASP A 153 15.63 16.44 4.92
C ASP A 153 15.60 16.69 3.40
N GLN A 154 16.09 17.84 2.93
CA GLN A 154 16.09 18.21 1.50
C GLN A 154 16.76 17.15 0.62
N THR A 155 17.72 16.41 1.18
CA THR A 155 18.39 15.29 0.51
C THR A 155 17.44 14.13 0.21
N LEU A 156 16.52 13.81 1.11
CA LEU A 156 15.51 12.76 0.89
C LEU A 156 14.49 13.15 -0.17
N LEU A 157 14.06 14.42 -0.17
CA LEU A 157 13.16 14.93 -1.21
C LEU A 157 13.79 14.88 -2.59
N ASN A 158 15.02 15.34 -2.72
CA ASN A 158 15.77 15.27 -3.96
C ASN A 158 15.97 13.80 -4.42
N PHE A 159 16.19 12.88 -3.48
CA PHE A 159 16.28 11.46 -3.77
C PHE A 159 14.94 10.87 -4.25
N PHE A 160 13.81 11.24 -3.61
CA PHE A 160 12.48 10.80 -4.03
C PHE A 160 12.07 11.39 -5.37
N PHE A 161 12.29 12.68 -5.60
CA PHE A 161 11.98 13.32 -6.88
C PHE A 161 12.86 12.77 -8.01
N ASN A 162 14.15 12.60 -7.78
CA ASN A 162 15.04 12.01 -8.76
C ASN A 162 14.68 10.55 -9.06
N ASN A 163 14.43 9.72 -8.04
CA ASN A 163 13.98 8.34 -8.25
C ASN A 163 12.61 8.25 -8.92
N SER A 164 11.65 9.08 -8.52
CA SER A 164 10.33 9.11 -9.17
C SER A 164 10.46 9.55 -10.63
N TYR A 165 11.31 10.52 -10.93
CA TYR A 165 11.60 10.96 -12.29
C TYR A 165 12.29 9.85 -13.12
N TYR A 166 13.24 9.11 -12.54
CA TYR A 166 13.87 7.96 -13.19
C TYR A 166 12.89 6.82 -13.45
N ILE A 167 12.05 6.45 -12.47
CA ILE A 167 11.05 5.40 -12.62
C ILE A 167 10.01 5.80 -13.67
N PHE A 168 9.57 7.06 -13.68
CA PHE A 168 8.63 7.60 -14.66
C PHE A 168 9.21 7.55 -16.07
N ASN A 169 10.44 7.99 -16.26
CA ASN A 169 11.13 7.94 -17.57
C ASN A 169 11.37 6.51 -18.05
N LEU A 170 11.77 5.57 -17.15
CA LEU A 170 11.92 4.17 -17.48
C LEU A 170 10.59 3.53 -17.88
N THR A 171 9.50 3.88 -17.20
CA THR A 171 8.16 3.35 -17.49
C THR A 171 7.64 3.90 -18.81
N ILE A 172 7.79 5.21 -19.07
CA ILE A 172 7.43 5.83 -20.36
C ILE A 172 8.30 5.30 -21.48
N GLY A 173 9.61 5.19 -21.29
CA GLY A 173 10.50 4.64 -22.29
C GLY A 173 10.17 3.20 -22.70
N ARG A 174 9.79 2.34 -21.73
CA ARG A 174 9.30 0.99 -22.01
C ARG A 174 7.94 1.00 -22.73
N PHE A 175 7.06 1.92 -22.36
CA PHE A 175 5.74 2.05 -22.98
C PHE A 175 5.85 2.52 -24.43
N ILE A 176 6.70 3.51 -24.71
CA ILE A 176 6.96 4.02 -26.06
C ILE A 176 7.62 2.93 -26.92
N ASN A 177 8.64 2.23 -26.41
CA ASN A 177 9.28 1.11 -27.13
C ASN A 177 8.34 -0.07 -27.39
N PHE A 178 7.36 -0.30 -26.54
CA PHE A 178 6.31 -1.30 -26.78
C PHE A 178 5.39 -0.89 -27.93
N PHE A 179 5.00 0.40 -28.01
CA PHE A 179 4.15 0.91 -29.10
C PHE A 179 4.88 1.07 -30.44
N LEU A 180 6.20 1.27 -30.44
CA LEU A 180 6.98 1.38 -31.68
C LEU A 180 7.37 0.01 -32.30
N LYS A 181 7.16 -1.09 -31.55
CA LYS A 181 7.43 -2.46 -32.00
C LYS A 181 6.19 -3.22 -32.48
N THR A 182 5.00 -2.62 -32.37
CA THR A 182 3.74 -3.11 -32.96
C THR A 182 3.39 -2.30 -34.17
#